data_8fa020dab1953301d566616839ba3a36
#
_entry.id   8fa020dab1953301d566616839ba3a36
#
_cell.length_a   1.000
_cell.length_b   1.000
_cell.length_c   1.000
_cell.angle_alpha   90.00
_cell.angle_beta   90.00
_cell.angle_gamma   90.00
#
_symmetry.space_group_name_H-M   'P 1'
#
loop_
_entity.id
_entity.type
_entity.pdbx_description
1 polymer ?
#
loop_
_entity_poly.entity_id
_entity_poly.type
_entity_poly.pdbx_seq_one_letter_code
_entity_poly.pdbx_strand_id
1 'polypeptide(L)'
;MKHNHPPPPLVMKSDKKSYTRKNVLGEGGFAVCYEVVDEKGNTYAAKVVSKQTLKGEKQRSKLIGEIKIQKSLHHQNIVRFYDVFEDSENVYMIIEICRNNTLVELLKKRKRLTEAEVRFYMLQLIAATIYMHKKHVIHRDLKLGNLLLDDNMDLKIADFGLAAMIQHEGERKKTICGTPNYIAPEVLFDSGNGHSYEVDIWSLGVIMYTLLVGKPPFQTREVEAIYKKIKENQYSFPSDVNISADAKNLISQILDKVPENRPTLEEMREHQFFKTQPIPKSIPKSAFTSIPEFHEERPPFSNITNVDSNKNYEYDEEDRKGKHESEETKSKKSYPKKEALTRGYFARCFSGSRGPSERSHMEPTKAKALNQKYARANINKQKNQVATSGNILDIVYRNICQAFEDAENNVEVQDINEPIENPKVFISKWIDYSNKYGLGYQLTNSCVGVYFNDSTSIILSADEEHFEYLYYTKENEQPVMQKVQYTLDNYPSDLHKKVTLLKHFKVYMNENLYKASTYSFIDKERQDDLDFLTKYLRTKRAVIFRLSNKVVQVNFFDHTKLMFSGDGNIVSFVDRNRVMKSYRLLEFIKMGNTDEINRLNYIKSILEQLTLRKQKKMQQQ
;
A
#
# COMPACT_ATOMS: atom_id res chain seq x y z
N MET A 1 -6.03 -11.60 15.43
CA MET A 1 -5.49 -10.79 16.54
C MET A 1 -6.67 -10.02 17.09
N LYS A 2 -7.02 -10.20 18.36
CA LYS A 2 -8.06 -9.36 18.98
C LYS A 2 -7.48 -7.94 19.12
N HIS A 3 -8.15 -6.95 18.56
CA HIS A 3 -7.76 -5.56 18.77
C HIS A 3 -7.93 -5.21 20.24
N ASN A 4 -6.83 -4.95 20.93
CA ASN A 4 -6.80 -4.52 22.33
C ASN A 4 -7.24 -3.05 22.52
N HIS A 5 -8.07 -2.53 21.63
CA HIS A 5 -8.61 -1.18 21.80
C HIS A 5 -9.95 -1.25 22.51
N PRO A 6 -10.17 -0.41 23.53
CA PRO A 6 -11.48 -0.34 24.17
C PRO A 6 -12.53 -0.02 23.10
N PRO A 7 -13.75 -0.55 23.25
CA PRO A 7 -14.83 -0.23 22.34
C PRO A 7 -15.09 1.29 22.39
N PRO A 8 -15.47 1.91 21.24
CA PRO A 8 -15.79 3.33 21.21
C PRO A 8 -16.95 3.65 22.18
N PRO A 9 -17.14 4.91 22.56
CA PRO A 9 -18.19 5.30 23.49
C PRO A 9 -19.56 4.82 23.02
N LEU A 10 -20.48 4.58 23.96
CA LEU A 10 -21.83 4.11 23.64
C LEU A 10 -22.58 5.10 22.73
N VAL A 11 -22.35 6.39 22.94
CA VAL A 11 -22.89 7.47 22.11
C VAL A 11 -21.76 8.18 21.40
N MET A 12 -21.78 8.14 20.06
CA MET A 12 -20.85 8.82 19.17
C MET A 12 -21.52 10.11 18.68
N LYS A 13 -20.84 11.24 18.76
CA LYS A 13 -21.40 12.54 18.40
C LYS A 13 -20.65 13.18 17.23
N SER A 14 -21.39 13.62 16.22
CA SER A 14 -20.96 14.63 15.26
C SER A 14 -21.48 16.01 15.67
N ASP A 15 -21.06 17.07 14.96
CA ASP A 15 -21.56 18.44 15.21
C ASP A 15 -23.09 18.55 15.01
N LYS A 16 -23.71 17.63 14.28
CA LYS A 16 -25.13 17.70 13.86
C LYS A 16 -25.98 16.54 14.36
N LYS A 17 -25.40 15.41 14.72
CA LYS A 17 -26.14 14.17 15.05
C LYS A 17 -25.41 13.37 16.12
N SER A 18 -26.17 12.61 16.89
CA SER A 18 -25.64 11.56 17.75
C SER A 18 -26.03 10.17 17.25
N TYR A 19 -25.15 9.20 17.49
CA TYR A 19 -25.34 7.82 17.08
C TYR A 19 -25.12 6.90 18.29
N THR A 20 -26.13 6.11 18.63
CA THR A 20 -26.05 5.12 19.71
C THR A 20 -25.51 3.80 19.14
N ARG A 21 -24.38 3.34 19.67
CA ARG A 21 -23.75 2.07 19.30
C ARG A 21 -24.58 0.88 19.74
N LYS A 22 -24.74 -0.08 18.83
CA LYS A 22 -25.38 -1.38 19.06
C LYS A 22 -24.36 -2.51 18.91
N ASN A 23 -24.66 -3.49 18.08
CA ASN A 23 -23.88 -4.71 17.90
C ASN A 23 -22.62 -4.48 17.04
N VAL A 24 -21.60 -5.34 17.21
CA VAL A 24 -20.49 -5.43 16.28
C VAL A 24 -20.97 -6.15 15.02
N LEU A 25 -20.77 -5.52 13.86
CA LEU A 25 -21.09 -6.09 12.54
C LEU A 25 -19.91 -6.87 11.96
N GLY A 26 -18.68 -6.43 12.26
CA GLY A 26 -17.47 -7.08 11.76
C GLY A 26 -16.21 -6.38 12.22
N GLU A 27 -15.10 -7.10 12.19
CA GLU A 27 -13.78 -6.63 12.58
C GLU A 27 -12.80 -6.86 11.42
N GLY A 28 -12.10 -5.80 10.98
CA GLY A 28 -11.04 -5.84 9.97
C GLY A 28 -9.68 -5.51 10.54
N GLY A 29 -8.64 -5.55 9.71
CA GLY A 29 -7.26 -5.31 10.13
C GLY A 29 -6.99 -3.90 10.70
N PHE A 30 -7.80 -2.90 10.38
CA PHE A 30 -7.60 -1.49 10.75
C PHE A 30 -8.84 -0.81 11.31
N ALA A 31 -10.00 -1.45 11.25
CA ALA A 31 -11.28 -0.87 11.65
C ALA A 31 -12.22 -1.93 12.22
N VAL A 32 -13.12 -1.50 13.08
CA VAL A 32 -14.25 -2.30 13.55
C VAL A 32 -15.54 -1.63 13.11
N CYS A 33 -16.48 -2.41 12.56
CA CYS A 33 -17.78 -1.93 12.14
C CYS A 33 -18.83 -2.23 13.22
N TYR A 34 -19.60 -1.22 13.59
CA TYR A 34 -20.70 -1.31 14.56
C TYR A 34 -22.01 -0.93 13.91
N GLU A 35 -23.07 -1.61 14.29
CA GLU A 35 -24.42 -1.11 14.06
C GLU A 35 -24.66 0.10 14.97
N VAL A 36 -25.19 1.19 14.41
CA VAL A 36 -25.51 2.42 15.14
C VAL A 36 -26.90 2.93 14.78
N VAL A 37 -27.53 3.59 15.71
CA VAL A 37 -28.87 4.17 15.53
C VAL A 37 -28.80 5.67 15.82
N ASP A 38 -29.36 6.50 14.94
CA ASP A 38 -29.45 7.95 15.15
C ASP A 38 -30.62 8.32 16.07
N GLU A 39 -30.75 9.60 16.41
CA GLU A 39 -31.80 10.13 17.26
C GLU A 39 -33.23 9.95 16.69
N LYS A 40 -33.32 9.74 15.38
CA LYS A 40 -34.61 9.51 14.68
C LYS A 40 -34.96 8.03 14.56
N GLY A 41 -34.12 7.13 15.09
CA GLY A 41 -34.29 5.68 14.99
C GLY A 41 -33.77 5.04 13.69
N ASN A 42 -33.14 5.80 12.80
CA ASN A 42 -32.55 5.22 11.59
C ASN A 42 -31.26 4.46 11.91
N THR A 43 -31.10 3.33 11.28
CA THR A 43 -29.97 2.43 11.53
C THR A 43 -28.90 2.54 10.43
N TYR A 44 -27.61 2.56 10.83
CA TYR A 44 -26.45 2.67 9.96
C TYR A 44 -25.35 1.70 10.41
N ALA A 45 -24.31 1.56 9.60
CA ALA A 45 -23.04 0.99 10.02
C ALA A 45 -22.03 2.11 10.29
N ALA A 46 -21.33 2.03 11.44
CA ALA A 46 -20.22 2.90 11.76
C ALA A 46 -18.91 2.13 11.61
N LYS A 47 -18.11 2.45 10.58
CA LYS A 47 -16.73 1.96 10.44
C LYS A 47 -15.84 2.84 11.32
N VAL A 48 -15.33 2.26 12.41
CA VAL A 48 -14.53 2.96 13.42
C VAL A 48 -13.06 2.64 13.22
N VAL A 49 -12.26 3.67 12.98
CA VAL A 49 -10.81 3.58 12.78
C VAL A 49 -10.11 4.24 13.97
N SER A 50 -9.34 3.47 14.75
CA SER A 50 -8.58 4.04 15.85
C SER A 50 -7.45 4.94 15.33
N LYS A 51 -7.33 6.16 15.89
CA LYS A 51 -6.24 7.10 15.58
C LYS A 51 -4.86 6.54 15.93
N GLN A 52 -4.79 5.60 16.87
CA GLN A 52 -3.55 4.90 17.21
C GLN A 52 -3.04 4.04 16.04
N THR A 53 -3.91 3.57 15.14
CA THR A 53 -3.51 2.84 13.92
C THR A 53 -3.03 3.77 12.81
N LEU A 54 -3.32 5.07 12.90
CA LEU A 54 -3.01 6.11 11.91
C LEU A 54 -1.69 6.86 12.22
N LYS A 55 -0.67 6.17 12.73
CA LYS A 55 0.60 6.77 13.20
C LYS A 55 1.43 7.43 12.10
N GLY A 56 1.27 7.03 10.84
CA GLY A 56 2.05 7.55 9.70
C GLY A 56 1.21 8.41 8.74
N GLU A 57 1.85 9.36 8.06
CA GLU A 57 1.21 10.22 7.06
C GLU A 57 0.55 9.39 5.92
N LYS A 58 1.15 8.23 5.59
CA LYS A 58 0.64 7.32 4.55
C LYS A 58 -0.70 6.68 4.94
N GLN A 59 -0.85 6.23 6.19
CA GLN A 59 -2.12 5.65 6.67
C GLN A 59 -3.22 6.71 6.71
N ARG A 60 -2.88 7.92 7.12
CA ARG A 60 -3.82 9.06 7.14
C ARG A 60 -4.26 9.45 5.74
N SER A 61 -3.31 9.61 4.82
CA SER A 61 -3.61 9.92 3.42
C SER A 61 -4.47 8.85 2.77
N LYS A 62 -4.26 7.57 3.14
CA LYS A 62 -5.06 6.46 2.64
C LYS A 62 -6.51 6.55 3.15
N LEU A 63 -6.72 6.78 4.44
CA LEU A 63 -8.07 6.98 5.00
C LEU A 63 -8.78 8.19 4.39
N ILE A 64 -8.06 9.31 4.22
CA ILE A 64 -8.61 10.51 3.56
C ILE A 64 -9.02 10.20 2.12
N GLY A 65 -8.19 9.43 1.40
CA GLY A 65 -8.49 8.99 0.03
C GLY A 65 -9.75 8.12 -0.03
N GLU A 66 -9.88 7.14 0.86
CA GLU A 66 -11.05 6.28 1.00
C GLU A 66 -12.33 7.10 1.24
N ILE A 67 -12.29 8.01 2.22
CA ILE A 67 -13.42 8.90 2.54
C ILE A 67 -13.80 9.76 1.33
N LYS A 68 -12.82 10.39 0.66
CA LYS A 68 -13.08 11.24 -0.51
C LYS A 68 -13.72 10.46 -1.65
N ILE A 69 -13.20 9.27 -1.96
CA ILE A 69 -13.71 8.42 -3.03
C ILE A 69 -15.12 7.95 -2.67
N GLN A 70 -15.33 7.33 -1.52
CA GLN A 70 -16.63 6.77 -1.16
C GLN A 70 -17.71 7.85 -1.04
N LYS A 71 -17.36 9.04 -0.51
CA LYS A 71 -18.28 10.19 -0.43
C LYS A 71 -18.71 10.71 -1.81
N SER A 72 -17.91 10.51 -2.87
CA SER A 72 -18.22 10.95 -4.23
C SER A 72 -19.09 9.97 -5.01
N LEU A 73 -19.29 8.75 -4.51
CA LEU A 73 -20.01 7.67 -5.19
C LEU A 73 -21.43 7.52 -4.65
N HIS A 74 -22.42 7.58 -5.56
CA HIS A 74 -23.83 7.44 -5.26
C HIS A 74 -24.46 6.49 -6.28
N HIS A 75 -24.60 5.21 -5.94
CA HIS A 75 -25.17 4.18 -6.80
C HIS A 75 -25.88 3.12 -5.96
N GLN A 76 -26.99 2.56 -6.45
CA GLN A 76 -27.79 1.57 -5.73
C GLN A 76 -27.00 0.32 -5.30
N ASN A 77 -25.95 -0.06 -6.03
CA ASN A 77 -25.11 -1.23 -5.75
C ASN A 77 -23.74 -0.85 -5.16
N ILE A 78 -23.62 0.34 -4.56
CA ILE A 78 -22.44 0.78 -3.79
C ILE A 78 -22.92 1.20 -2.41
N VAL A 79 -22.20 0.75 -1.36
CA VAL A 79 -22.49 1.13 0.03
C VAL A 79 -22.46 2.65 0.16
N ARG A 80 -23.60 3.24 0.52
CA ARG A 80 -23.76 4.70 0.62
C ARG A 80 -22.99 5.25 1.80
N PHE A 81 -22.35 6.40 1.58
CA PHE A 81 -21.65 7.17 2.60
C PHE A 81 -22.58 8.29 3.11
N TYR A 82 -22.76 8.39 4.43
CA TYR A 82 -23.65 9.38 5.03
C TYR A 82 -22.91 10.48 5.76
N ASP A 83 -21.95 10.14 6.64
CA ASP A 83 -21.30 11.10 7.50
C ASP A 83 -19.89 10.67 7.88
N VAL A 84 -19.04 11.62 8.30
CA VAL A 84 -17.72 11.36 8.89
C VAL A 84 -17.44 12.38 9.99
N PHE A 85 -17.02 11.90 11.13
CA PHE A 85 -16.63 12.73 12.27
C PHE A 85 -15.58 11.98 13.11
N GLU A 86 -15.08 12.62 14.14
CA GLU A 86 -14.02 12.06 14.98
C GLU A 86 -14.13 12.56 16.43
N ASP A 87 -13.54 11.81 17.33
CA ASP A 87 -13.25 12.22 18.71
C ASP A 87 -11.73 12.18 18.98
N SER A 88 -11.33 12.20 20.24
CA SER A 88 -9.92 12.13 20.64
C SER A 88 -9.24 10.84 20.18
N GLU A 89 -9.95 9.72 20.13
CA GLU A 89 -9.38 8.38 19.93
C GLU A 89 -9.69 7.78 18.55
N ASN A 90 -10.81 8.14 17.92
CA ASN A 90 -11.32 7.45 16.75
C ASN A 90 -11.75 8.40 15.62
N VAL A 91 -11.78 7.87 14.40
CA VAL A 91 -12.48 8.42 13.23
C VAL A 91 -13.65 7.50 12.91
N TYR A 92 -14.83 8.08 12.73
CA TYR A 92 -16.09 7.39 12.48
C TYR A 92 -16.57 7.68 11.06
N MET A 93 -16.79 6.65 10.27
CA MET A 93 -17.42 6.74 8.95
C MET A 93 -18.80 6.10 9.06
N ILE A 94 -19.86 6.89 8.88
CA ILE A 94 -21.24 6.43 8.90
C ILE A 94 -21.63 6.05 7.47
N ILE A 95 -21.96 4.78 7.29
CA ILE A 95 -22.24 4.18 5.99
C ILE A 95 -23.53 3.35 6.05
N GLU A 96 -24.03 2.99 4.89
CA GLU A 96 -25.18 2.11 4.74
C GLU A 96 -24.98 0.78 5.44
N ILE A 97 -26.00 0.30 6.17
CA ILE A 97 -25.95 -1.00 6.80
C ILE A 97 -26.45 -2.09 5.85
N CYS A 98 -25.69 -3.18 5.71
CA CYS A 98 -26.05 -4.35 4.93
C CYS A 98 -26.14 -5.56 5.86
N ARG A 99 -27.37 -5.99 6.18
CA ARG A 99 -27.59 -7.00 7.22
C ARG A 99 -27.44 -8.44 6.77
N ASN A 100 -27.48 -8.70 5.45
CA ASN A 100 -27.40 -10.05 4.91
C ASN A 100 -25.97 -10.51 4.63
N ASN A 101 -24.97 -9.98 5.38
CA ASN A 101 -23.56 -10.37 5.28
C ASN A 101 -22.95 -10.13 3.88
N THR A 102 -22.01 -11.00 3.49
CA THR A 102 -21.27 -10.93 2.23
C THR A 102 -21.59 -12.13 1.33
N LEU A 103 -21.24 -12.03 0.06
CA LEU A 103 -21.27 -13.16 -0.87
C LEU A 103 -20.35 -14.32 -0.42
N VAL A 104 -19.33 -14.06 0.42
CA VAL A 104 -18.53 -15.14 1.03
C VAL A 104 -19.39 -16.00 1.94
N GLU A 105 -20.21 -15.38 2.80
CA GLU A 105 -21.06 -16.13 3.74
C GLU A 105 -22.17 -16.89 3.02
N LEU A 106 -22.75 -16.30 1.97
CA LEU A 106 -23.68 -16.97 1.08
C LEU A 106 -23.02 -18.20 0.44
N LEU A 107 -21.85 -18.04 -0.16
CA LEU A 107 -21.13 -19.12 -0.83
C LEU A 107 -20.68 -20.24 0.14
N LYS A 108 -20.25 -19.88 1.36
CA LYS A 108 -19.90 -20.86 2.41
C LYS A 108 -21.07 -21.79 2.73
N LYS A 109 -22.28 -21.26 2.83
CA LYS A 109 -23.49 -22.05 3.13
C LYS A 109 -23.96 -22.87 1.92
N ARG A 110 -23.93 -22.27 0.74
CA ARG A 110 -24.48 -22.82 -0.50
C ARG A 110 -23.49 -23.71 -1.27
N LYS A 111 -22.18 -23.58 -1.02
CA LYS A 111 -21.05 -24.19 -1.75
C LYS A 111 -20.83 -23.56 -3.13
N ARG A 112 -21.88 -23.32 -3.91
CA ARG A 112 -21.93 -22.66 -5.22
C ARG A 112 -23.30 -22.06 -5.46
N LEU A 113 -23.40 -21.12 -6.38
CA LEU A 113 -24.65 -20.52 -6.81
C LEU A 113 -25.09 -21.06 -8.15
N THR A 114 -26.38 -20.98 -8.44
CA THR A 114 -26.95 -21.27 -9.76
C THR A 114 -26.56 -20.17 -10.75
N GLU A 115 -26.58 -20.49 -12.05
CA GLU A 115 -26.30 -19.47 -13.07
C GLU A 115 -27.31 -18.31 -13.06
N ALA A 116 -28.56 -18.56 -12.70
CA ALA A 116 -29.58 -17.52 -12.56
C ALA A 116 -29.20 -16.51 -11.45
N GLU A 117 -28.79 -17.01 -10.25
CA GLU A 117 -28.28 -16.17 -9.16
C GLU A 117 -27.01 -15.41 -9.59
N VAL A 118 -26.11 -16.07 -10.33
CA VAL A 118 -24.87 -15.44 -10.80
C VAL A 118 -25.17 -14.35 -11.83
N ARG A 119 -26.11 -14.53 -12.75
CA ARG A 119 -26.56 -13.48 -13.67
C ARG A 119 -27.07 -12.26 -12.91
N PHE A 120 -27.92 -12.46 -11.90
CA PHE A 120 -28.47 -11.39 -11.09
C PHE A 120 -27.37 -10.57 -10.41
N TYR A 121 -26.45 -11.20 -9.67
CA TYR A 121 -25.40 -10.50 -8.96
C TYR A 121 -24.36 -9.89 -9.90
N MET A 122 -24.00 -10.58 -10.98
CA MET A 122 -23.01 -10.06 -11.92
C MET A 122 -23.50 -8.82 -12.67
N LEU A 123 -24.78 -8.73 -13.02
CA LEU A 123 -25.32 -7.52 -13.66
C LEU A 123 -25.28 -6.31 -12.71
N GLN A 124 -25.61 -6.49 -11.45
CA GLN A 124 -25.52 -5.43 -10.46
C GLN A 124 -24.06 -4.99 -10.25
N LEU A 125 -23.14 -5.97 -10.19
CA LEU A 125 -21.72 -5.70 -10.03
C LEU A 125 -21.12 -4.98 -11.26
N ILE A 126 -21.47 -5.41 -12.48
CA ILE A 126 -21.07 -4.75 -13.73
C ILE A 126 -21.60 -3.31 -13.77
N ALA A 127 -22.87 -3.09 -13.45
CA ALA A 127 -23.48 -1.75 -13.45
C ALA A 127 -22.77 -0.79 -12.47
N ALA A 128 -22.48 -1.27 -11.25
CA ALA A 128 -21.74 -0.49 -10.26
C ALA A 128 -20.29 -0.20 -10.71
N THR A 129 -19.64 -1.17 -11.37
CA THR A 129 -18.27 -1.00 -11.87
C THR A 129 -18.22 0.00 -13.03
N ILE A 130 -19.17 -0.06 -13.97
CA ILE A 130 -19.34 0.96 -15.03
C ILE A 130 -19.48 2.35 -14.41
N TYR A 131 -20.32 2.49 -13.39
CA TYR A 131 -20.52 3.76 -12.70
C TYR A 131 -19.21 4.27 -12.05
N MET A 132 -18.47 3.40 -11.34
CA MET A 132 -17.19 3.77 -10.74
C MET A 132 -16.18 4.23 -11.80
N HIS A 133 -16.04 3.47 -12.89
CA HIS A 133 -15.10 3.78 -13.98
C HIS A 133 -15.47 5.10 -14.69
N LYS A 134 -16.77 5.39 -14.92
CA LYS A 134 -17.24 6.70 -15.40
C LYS A 134 -16.94 7.86 -14.44
N LYS A 135 -16.80 7.59 -13.15
CA LYS A 135 -16.33 8.55 -12.13
C LYS A 135 -14.81 8.54 -11.95
N HIS A 136 -14.08 7.90 -12.86
CA HIS A 136 -12.62 7.75 -12.84
C HIS A 136 -12.09 7.06 -11.57
N VAL A 137 -12.87 6.17 -10.97
CA VAL A 137 -12.50 5.39 -9.78
C VAL A 137 -12.24 3.94 -10.17
N ILE A 138 -11.08 3.41 -9.81
CA ILE A 138 -10.71 2.00 -9.86
C ILE A 138 -10.76 1.45 -8.44
N HIS A 139 -11.45 0.32 -8.22
CA HIS A 139 -11.60 -0.29 -6.90
C HIS A 139 -10.34 -1.04 -6.44
N ARG A 140 -9.74 -1.86 -7.31
CA ARG A 140 -8.50 -2.63 -7.14
C ARG A 140 -8.53 -3.74 -6.06
N ASP A 141 -9.65 -3.97 -5.39
CA ASP A 141 -9.83 -5.07 -4.42
C ASP A 141 -11.26 -5.63 -4.47
N LEU A 142 -11.85 -5.75 -5.67
CA LEU A 142 -13.12 -6.44 -5.86
C LEU A 142 -12.94 -7.92 -5.53
N LYS A 143 -13.71 -8.38 -4.55
CA LYS A 143 -13.71 -9.76 -4.06
C LYS A 143 -15.00 -10.06 -3.32
N LEU A 144 -15.36 -11.32 -3.15
CA LEU A 144 -16.61 -11.72 -2.49
C LEU A 144 -16.76 -11.14 -1.07
N GLY A 145 -15.66 -10.90 -0.36
CA GLY A 145 -15.70 -10.31 1.00
C GLY A 145 -16.06 -8.83 1.03
N ASN A 146 -15.89 -8.11 -0.11
CA ASN A 146 -16.25 -6.70 -0.26
C ASN A 146 -17.58 -6.50 -0.99
N LEU A 147 -18.30 -7.60 -1.27
CA LEU A 147 -19.62 -7.61 -1.87
C LEU A 147 -20.66 -7.98 -0.79
N LEU A 148 -21.28 -6.96 -0.22
CA LEU A 148 -22.29 -7.08 0.81
C LEU A 148 -23.66 -7.31 0.17
N LEU A 149 -24.60 -7.81 0.98
CA LEU A 149 -26.01 -7.98 0.61
C LEU A 149 -26.88 -7.12 1.53
N ASP A 150 -27.70 -6.28 0.95
CA ASP A 150 -28.65 -5.45 1.69
C ASP A 150 -29.89 -6.25 2.14
N ASP A 151 -30.86 -5.59 2.73
CA ASP A 151 -32.07 -6.23 3.24
C ASP A 151 -32.95 -6.88 2.15
N ASN A 152 -32.76 -6.49 0.88
CA ASN A 152 -33.44 -7.05 -0.30
C ASN A 152 -32.62 -8.13 -1.01
N MET A 153 -31.46 -8.50 -0.46
CA MET A 153 -30.47 -9.37 -1.10
C MET A 153 -29.85 -8.75 -2.37
N ASP A 154 -29.93 -7.42 -2.54
CA ASP A 154 -29.22 -6.72 -3.60
C ASP A 154 -27.75 -6.53 -3.22
N LEU A 155 -26.87 -6.62 -4.23
CA LEU A 155 -25.44 -6.48 -4.06
C LEU A 155 -25.03 -5.03 -3.79
N LYS A 156 -24.12 -4.83 -2.84
CA LYS A 156 -23.51 -3.55 -2.48
C LYS A 156 -22.00 -3.68 -2.43
N ILE A 157 -21.27 -2.94 -3.28
CA ILE A 157 -19.81 -2.85 -3.24
C ILE A 157 -19.39 -2.02 -2.02
N ALA A 158 -18.44 -2.54 -1.22
CA ALA A 158 -17.90 -1.93 -0.02
C ALA A 158 -16.38 -1.93 -0.03
N ASP A 159 -15.77 -1.19 0.92
CA ASP A 159 -14.34 -1.12 1.21
C ASP A 159 -13.47 -0.51 0.10
N PHE A 160 -13.48 0.81 0.04
CA PHE A 160 -12.67 1.62 -0.89
C PHE A 160 -11.25 1.91 -0.40
N GLY A 161 -10.77 1.18 0.62
CA GLY A 161 -9.45 1.38 1.21
C GLY A 161 -8.27 1.13 0.27
N LEU A 162 -8.47 0.47 -0.86
CA LEU A 162 -7.48 0.30 -1.94
C LEU A 162 -7.86 1.03 -3.23
N ALA A 163 -9.01 1.70 -3.29
CA ALA A 163 -9.46 2.40 -4.46
C ALA A 163 -8.52 3.57 -4.86
N ALA A 164 -8.52 3.91 -6.13
CA ALA A 164 -7.74 5.03 -6.66
C ALA A 164 -8.54 5.82 -7.69
N MET A 165 -8.32 7.13 -7.72
CA MET A 165 -8.82 7.98 -8.81
C MET A 165 -7.79 8.08 -9.92
N ILE A 166 -8.24 8.00 -11.17
CA ILE A 166 -7.50 8.34 -12.38
C ILE A 166 -7.68 9.85 -12.59
N GLN A 167 -6.57 10.59 -12.58
CA GLN A 167 -6.57 12.06 -12.63
C GLN A 167 -6.67 12.61 -14.06
N HIS A 168 -6.15 11.86 -15.02
CA HIS A 168 -6.11 12.22 -16.44
C HIS A 168 -6.13 10.97 -17.31
N GLU A 169 -6.54 11.13 -18.55
CA GLU A 169 -6.55 10.05 -19.52
C GLU A 169 -5.16 9.44 -19.71
N GLY A 170 -5.09 8.12 -19.78
CA GLY A 170 -3.82 7.38 -19.91
C GLY A 170 -3.05 7.22 -18.58
N GLU A 171 -3.54 7.76 -17.46
CA GLU A 171 -2.88 7.53 -16.17
C GLU A 171 -3.00 6.07 -15.76
N ARG A 172 -1.86 5.45 -15.42
CA ARG A 172 -1.79 4.08 -14.90
C ARG A 172 -1.18 4.06 -13.51
N LYS A 173 -1.76 3.28 -12.61
CA LYS A 173 -1.29 3.14 -11.23
C LYS A 173 -0.21 2.06 -11.16
N LYS A 174 0.81 2.29 -10.30
CA LYS A 174 1.98 1.37 -10.16
C LYS A 174 2.03 0.66 -8.81
N THR A 175 1.02 0.86 -7.97
CA THR A 175 0.99 0.26 -6.64
C THR A 175 0.49 -1.17 -6.71
N ILE A 176 1.34 -2.14 -6.39
CA ILE A 176 0.92 -3.54 -6.24
C ILE A 176 0.02 -3.65 -5.00
N CYS A 177 -1.25 -3.92 -5.23
CA CYS A 177 -2.25 -4.08 -4.17
C CYS A 177 -3.39 -4.97 -4.66
N GLY A 178 -4.16 -5.50 -3.70
CA GLY A 178 -5.27 -6.40 -3.94
C GLY A 178 -5.13 -7.70 -3.13
N THR A 179 -6.12 -8.56 -3.26
CA THR A 179 -6.18 -9.87 -2.58
C THR A 179 -5.61 -10.96 -3.51
N PRO A 180 -4.69 -11.84 -3.08
CA PRO A 180 -3.91 -12.73 -3.95
C PRO A 180 -4.70 -13.49 -5.02
N ASN A 181 -5.85 -14.06 -4.69
CA ASN A 181 -6.65 -14.83 -5.65
C ASN A 181 -7.37 -13.97 -6.70
N TYR A 182 -7.50 -12.64 -6.48
CA TYR A 182 -8.27 -11.72 -7.31
C TYR A 182 -7.41 -10.71 -8.06
N ILE A 183 -6.09 -10.70 -7.80
CA ILE A 183 -5.17 -9.73 -8.38
C ILE A 183 -4.90 -10.08 -9.85
N ALA A 184 -4.90 -9.07 -10.71
CA ALA A 184 -4.66 -9.25 -12.13
C ALA A 184 -3.17 -9.45 -12.45
N PRO A 185 -2.82 -10.19 -13.53
CA PRO A 185 -1.43 -10.47 -13.88
C PRO A 185 -0.60 -9.20 -14.14
N GLU A 186 -1.16 -8.16 -14.76
CA GLU A 186 -0.46 -6.89 -15.00
C GLU A 186 -0.11 -6.14 -13.70
N VAL A 187 -0.86 -6.33 -12.61
CA VAL A 187 -0.51 -5.76 -11.30
C VAL A 187 0.72 -6.43 -10.70
N LEU A 188 0.88 -7.75 -10.96
CA LEU A 188 1.96 -8.56 -10.41
C LEU A 188 3.22 -8.54 -11.26
N PHE A 189 3.08 -8.53 -12.60
CA PHE A 189 4.14 -8.88 -13.54
C PHE A 189 4.44 -7.79 -14.58
N ASP A 190 3.66 -6.70 -14.62
CA ASP A 190 3.93 -5.62 -15.55
C ASP A 190 5.18 -4.82 -15.14
N SER A 191 6.15 -4.79 -16.04
CA SER A 191 7.49 -4.23 -15.82
C SER A 191 7.60 -2.70 -15.92
N GLY A 192 6.50 -1.95 -15.81
CA GLY A 192 6.61 -0.49 -15.77
C GLY A 192 5.43 0.31 -16.32
N ASN A 193 4.57 -0.31 -17.12
CA ASN A 193 3.40 0.38 -17.71
C ASN A 193 2.34 0.70 -16.65
N GLY A 194 2.28 -0.11 -15.56
CA GLY A 194 1.28 0.04 -14.51
C GLY A 194 -0.08 -0.52 -14.94
N HIS A 195 -1.14 -0.27 -14.16
CA HIS A 195 -2.47 -0.83 -14.35
C HIS A 195 -3.56 0.25 -14.26
N SER A 196 -4.71 0.00 -14.87
CA SER A 196 -5.86 0.91 -14.86
C SER A 196 -7.18 0.13 -14.64
N TYR A 197 -8.22 0.43 -15.34
CA TYR A 197 -9.58 -0.11 -15.18
C TYR A 197 -9.67 -1.63 -15.38
N GLU A 198 -8.79 -2.20 -16.17
CA GLU A 198 -8.75 -3.61 -16.59
C GLU A 198 -8.56 -4.57 -15.38
N VAL A 199 -8.01 -4.08 -14.28
CA VAL A 199 -7.81 -4.91 -13.07
C VAL A 199 -9.13 -5.23 -12.37
N ASP A 200 -10.10 -4.31 -12.40
CA ASP A 200 -11.43 -4.57 -11.87
C ASP A 200 -12.17 -5.59 -12.75
N ILE A 201 -12.02 -5.50 -14.08
CA ILE A 201 -12.59 -6.48 -15.02
C ILE A 201 -12.07 -7.89 -14.72
N TRP A 202 -10.77 -8.07 -14.58
CA TRP A 202 -10.19 -9.36 -14.15
C TRP A 202 -10.81 -9.89 -12.88
N SER A 203 -10.97 -9.03 -11.87
CA SER A 203 -11.58 -9.40 -10.59
C SER A 203 -13.02 -9.87 -10.76
N LEU A 204 -13.80 -9.27 -11.68
CA LEU A 204 -15.15 -9.74 -12.01
C LEU A 204 -15.15 -11.16 -12.57
N GLY A 205 -14.17 -11.51 -13.42
CA GLY A 205 -14.01 -12.88 -13.93
C GLY A 205 -13.72 -13.89 -12.83
N VAL A 206 -12.82 -13.54 -11.90
CA VAL A 206 -12.53 -14.38 -10.73
C VAL A 206 -13.75 -14.55 -9.83
N ILE A 207 -14.54 -13.48 -9.63
CA ILE A 207 -15.79 -13.50 -8.85
C ILE A 207 -16.79 -14.44 -9.52
N MET A 208 -17.07 -14.26 -10.82
CA MET A 208 -18.00 -15.08 -11.58
C MET A 208 -17.64 -16.56 -11.54
N TYR A 209 -16.36 -16.89 -11.79
CA TYR A 209 -15.87 -18.26 -11.67
C TYR A 209 -16.09 -18.81 -10.25
N THR A 210 -15.74 -18.03 -9.22
CA THR A 210 -15.84 -18.46 -7.82
C THR A 210 -17.28 -18.74 -7.41
N LEU A 211 -18.25 -17.93 -7.86
CA LEU A 211 -19.66 -18.12 -7.57
C LEU A 211 -20.20 -19.40 -8.19
N LEU A 212 -19.80 -19.71 -9.42
CA LEU A 212 -20.25 -20.92 -10.15
C LEU A 212 -19.58 -22.20 -9.67
N VAL A 213 -18.28 -22.16 -9.37
CA VAL A 213 -17.46 -23.34 -9.04
C VAL A 213 -17.39 -23.57 -7.52
N GLY A 214 -17.50 -22.52 -6.71
CA GLY A 214 -17.37 -22.58 -5.26
C GLY A 214 -15.97 -22.31 -4.72
N LYS A 215 -14.97 -22.17 -5.59
CA LYS A 215 -13.56 -21.84 -5.24
C LYS A 215 -12.92 -20.97 -6.33
N PRO A 216 -11.96 -20.11 -5.99
CA PRO A 216 -11.25 -19.28 -6.97
C PRO A 216 -10.48 -20.11 -8.02
N PRO A 217 -10.33 -19.59 -9.27
CA PRO A 217 -9.69 -20.34 -10.37
C PRO A 217 -8.22 -20.66 -10.12
N PHE A 218 -7.51 -19.78 -9.44
CA PHE A 218 -6.06 -19.88 -9.21
C PHE A 218 -5.69 -20.35 -7.79
N GLN A 219 -6.69 -20.77 -6.98
CA GLN A 219 -6.49 -21.10 -5.57
C GLN A 219 -5.49 -22.24 -5.36
N THR A 220 -4.53 -22.01 -4.47
CA THR A 220 -3.59 -22.99 -3.92
C THR A 220 -3.34 -22.70 -2.44
N ARG A 221 -2.56 -23.54 -1.76
CA ARG A 221 -2.18 -23.32 -0.35
C ARG A 221 -1.17 -22.18 -0.22
N GLU A 222 -0.22 -22.08 -1.16
CA GLU A 222 0.87 -21.10 -1.15
C GLU A 222 0.56 -19.95 -2.09
N VAL A 223 0.84 -18.72 -1.66
CA VAL A 223 0.57 -17.48 -2.42
C VAL A 223 1.38 -17.43 -3.72
N GLU A 224 2.61 -17.90 -3.66
CA GLU A 224 3.51 -17.98 -4.81
C GLU A 224 2.95 -18.89 -5.91
N ALA A 225 2.39 -20.03 -5.51
CA ALA A 225 1.74 -20.93 -6.46
C ALA A 225 0.47 -20.31 -7.07
N ILE A 226 -0.26 -19.46 -6.32
CA ILE A 226 -1.35 -18.64 -6.87
C ILE A 226 -0.81 -17.71 -7.95
N TYR A 227 0.25 -16.95 -7.65
CA TYR A 227 0.85 -16.00 -8.60
C TYR A 227 1.41 -16.70 -9.84
N LYS A 228 2.05 -17.88 -9.67
CA LYS A 228 2.50 -18.69 -10.81
C LYS A 228 1.33 -19.07 -11.72
N LYS A 229 0.21 -19.57 -11.15
CA LYS A 229 -0.98 -19.91 -11.93
C LYS A 229 -1.60 -18.69 -12.64
N ILE A 230 -1.62 -17.51 -11.99
CA ILE A 230 -2.07 -16.26 -12.61
C ILE A 230 -1.16 -15.88 -13.78
N LYS A 231 0.17 -15.96 -13.60
CA LYS A 231 1.16 -15.68 -14.66
C LYS A 231 0.97 -16.58 -15.89
N GLU A 232 0.73 -17.85 -15.64
CA GLU A 232 0.54 -18.86 -16.68
C GLU A 232 -0.90 -18.91 -17.20
N ASN A 233 -1.84 -18.21 -16.55
CA ASN A 233 -3.29 -18.29 -16.75
C ASN A 233 -3.81 -19.73 -16.64
N GLN A 234 -3.28 -20.47 -15.67
CA GLN A 234 -3.55 -21.90 -15.51
C GLN A 234 -4.75 -22.14 -14.59
N TYR A 235 -5.90 -22.33 -15.18
CA TYR A 235 -7.13 -22.77 -14.50
C TYR A 235 -7.93 -23.72 -15.40
N SER A 236 -8.89 -24.43 -14.81
CA SER A 236 -9.79 -25.33 -15.54
C SER A 236 -11.18 -25.32 -14.93
N PHE A 237 -12.19 -25.66 -15.70
CA PHE A 237 -13.54 -25.88 -15.20
C PHE A 237 -13.69 -27.33 -14.75
N PRO A 238 -14.13 -27.58 -13.48
CA PRO A 238 -14.33 -28.93 -13.00
C PRO A 238 -15.43 -29.66 -13.80
N SER A 239 -15.22 -30.94 -14.11
CA SER A 239 -16.18 -31.76 -14.88
C SER A 239 -17.43 -32.14 -14.09
N ASP A 240 -17.33 -32.12 -12.76
CA ASP A 240 -18.41 -32.41 -11.80
C ASP A 240 -19.35 -31.23 -11.56
N VAL A 241 -19.06 -30.05 -12.15
CA VAL A 241 -19.89 -28.87 -12.06
C VAL A 241 -20.47 -28.56 -13.43
N ASN A 242 -21.80 -28.57 -13.51
CA ASN A 242 -22.49 -28.22 -14.75
C ASN A 242 -22.45 -26.68 -14.92
N ILE A 243 -21.63 -26.22 -15.87
CA ILE A 243 -21.47 -24.80 -16.24
C ILE A 243 -21.72 -24.69 -17.74
N SER A 244 -22.61 -23.79 -18.15
CA SER A 244 -22.96 -23.57 -19.55
C SER A 244 -21.75 -23.16 -20.41
N ALA A 245 -21.85 -23.41 -21.71
CA ALA A 245 -20.84 -22.96 -22.67
C ALA A 245 -20.69 -21.42 -22.66
N ASP A 246 -21.79 -20.68 -22.53
CA ASP A 246 -21.80 -19.22 -22.48
C ASP A 246 -21.09 -18.70 -21.23
N ALA A 247 -21.31 -19.32 -20.05
CA ALA A 247 -20.61 -18.93 -18.83
C ALA A 247 -19.10 -19.19 -18.92
N LYS A 248 -18.69 -20.36 -19.46
CA LYS A 248 -17.28 -20.68 -19.69
C LYS A 248 -16.63 -19.71 -20.67
N ASN A 249 -17.34 -19.38 -21.74
CA ASN A 249 -16.87 -18.45 -22.76
C ASN A 249 -16.62 -17.06 -22.16
N LEU A 250 -17.61 -16.48 -21.45
CA LEU A 250 -17.47 -15.17 -20.83
C LEU A 250 -16.30 -15.13 -19.82
N ILE A 251 -16.20 -16.12 -18.92
CA ILE A 251 -15.10 -16.20 -17.97
C ILE A 251 -13.75 -16.26 -18.69
N SER A 252 -13.63 -17.03 -19.78
CA SER A 252 -12.37 -17.17 -20.52
C SER A 252 -11.96 -15.88 -21.22
N GLN A 253 -12.92 -15.09 -21.74
CA GLN A 253 -12.64 -13.76 -22.29
C GLN A 253 -12.18 -12.77 -21.21
N ILE A 254 -12.84 -12.75 -20.05
CA ILE A 254 -12.50 -11.84 -18.95
C ILE A 254 -11.13 -12.18 -18.35
N LEU A 255 -10.81 -13.46 -18.21
CA LEU A 255 -9.53 -13.92 -17.67
C LEU A 255 -8.45 -14.06 -18.73
N ASP A 256 -8.41 -13.16 -19.73
CA ASP A 256 -7.27 -13.07 -20.64
C ASP A 256 -6.07 -12.41 -19.94
N LYS A 257 -4.87 -12.94 -20.20
CA LYS A 257 -3.60 -12.42 -19.63
C LYS A 257 -3.29 -11.02 -20.12
N VAL A 258 -3.67 -10.71 -21.35
CA VAL A 258 -3.47 -9.40 -21.99
C VAL A 258 -4.65 -8.52 -21.64
N PRO A 259 -4.46 -7.45 -20.88
CA PRO A 259 -5.57 -6.60 -20.41
C PRO A 259 -6.44 -6.03 -21.53
N GLU A 260 -5.82 -5.72 -22.65
CA GLU A 260 -6.45 -5.13 -23.84
C GLU A 260 -7.38 -6.11 -24.58
N ASN A 261 -7.19 -7.42 -24.39
CA ASN A 261 -8.06 -8.46 -24.99
C ASN A 261 -9.32 -8.72 -24.15
N ARG A 262 -9.38 -8.22 -22.93
CA ARG A 262 -10.56 -8.40 -22.06
C ARG A 262 -11.71 -7.57 -22.60
N PRO A 263 -12.94 -8.11 -22.55
CA PRO A 263 -14.11 -7.36 -22.96
C PRO A 263 -14.30 -6.12 -22.07
N THR A 264 -14.83 -5.05 -22.65
CA THR A 264 -15.32 -3.91 -21.89
C THR A 264 -16.49 -4.31 -21.00
N LEU A 265 -16.79 -3.52 -19.97
CA LEU A 265 -17.92 -3.80 -19.07
C LEU A 265 -19.27 -3.76 -19.83
N GLU A 266 -19.38 -2.93 -20.85
CA GLU A 266 -20.52 -2.84 -21.75
C GLU A 266 -20.65 -4.12 -22.60
N GLU A 267 -19.58 -4.62 -23.20
CA GLU A 267 -19.56 -5.89 -23.94
C GLU A 267 -19.87 -7.09 -23.03
N MET A 268 -19.32 -7.10 -21.82
CA MET A 268 -19.66 -8.13 -20.83
C MET A 268 -21.17 -8.17 -20.56
N ARG A 269 -21.79 -7.00 -20.36
CA ARG A 269 -23.22 -6.89 -20.11
C ARG A 269 -24.06 -7.43 -21.27
N GLU A 270 -23.60 -7.25 -22.51
CA GLU A 270 -24.28 -7.68 -23.74
C GLU A 270 -23.95 -9.13 -24.12
N HIS A 271 -23.15 -9.86 -23.36
CA HIS A 271 -22.75 -11.23 -23.65
C HIS A 271 -23.92 -12.21 -23.58
N GLN A 272 -23.86 -13.31 -24.39
CA GLN A 272 -24.92 -14.31 -24.49
C GLN A 272 -25.29 -14.93 -23.14
N PHE A 273 -24.34 -15.06 -22.20
CA PHE A 273 -24.60 -15.54 -20.84
C PHE A 273 -25.75 -14.80 -20.15
N PHE A 274 -25.93 -13.51 -20.42
CA PHE A 274 -27.02 -12.71 -19.86
C PHE A 274 -28.27 -12.65 -20.72
N LYS A 275 -28.21 -13.12 -21.98
CA LYS A 275 -29.31 -13.02 -22.94
C LYS A 275 -30.07 -14.33 -23.17
N THR A 276 -29.37 -15.46 -23.10
CA THR A 276 -29.93 -16.78 -23.47
C THR A 276 -30.84 -17.38 -22.41
N GLN A 277 -30.73 -16.93 -21.16
CA GLN A 277 -31.51 -17.48 -20.05
C GLN A 277 -32.10 -16.34 -19.20
N PRO A 278 -33.28 -16.57 -18.62
CA PRO A 278 -33.96 -15.61 -17.78
C PRO A 278 -33.14 -15.17 -16.56
N ILE A 279 -33.35 -13.92 -16.13
CA ILE A 279 -32.69 -13.33 -14.95
C ILE A 279 -33.73 -13.08 -13.88
N PRO A 280 -33.52 -13.58 -12.63
CA PRO A 280 -34.44 -13.35 -11.53
C PRO A 280 -34.66 -11.85 -11.28
N LYS A 281 -35.88 -11.44 -10.93
CA LYS A 281 -36.17 -10.07 -10.51
C LYS A 281 -35.57 -9.76 -9.13
N SER A 282 -35.50 -10.76 -8.26
CA SER A 282 -34.94 -10.67 -6.89
C SER A 282 -34.45 -12.02 -6.40
N ILE A 283 -33.57 -12.02 -5.41
CA ILE A 283 -33.12 -13.22 -4.71
C ILE A 283 -33.79 -13.26 -3.32
N PRO A 284 -34.50 -14.34 -2.97
CA PRO A 284 -35.13 -14.44 -1.65
C PRO A 284 -34.09 -14.70 -0.54
N LYS A 285 -34.37 -14.28 0.69
CA LYS A 285 -33.46 -14.54 1.85
C LYS A 285 -33.23 -16.02 2.12
N SER A 286 -34.19 -16.88 1.74
CA SER A 286 -34.05 -18.34 1.80
C SER A 286 -32.89 -18.88 0.95
N ALA A 287 -32.37 -18.09 -0.01
CA ALA A 287 -31.18 -18.41 -0.80
C ALA A 287 -29.93 -18.68 0.06
N PHE A 288 -29.88 -18.25 1.30
CA PHE A 288 -28.80 -18.63 2.23
C PHE A 288 -28.81 -20.10 2.62
N THR A 289 -29.96 -20.76 2.56
CA THR A 289 -30.12 -22.15 3.08
C THR A 289 -30.53 -23.16 2.01
N SER A 290 -31.20 -22.69 0.96
CA SER A 290 -31.74 -23.53 -0.12
C SER A 290 -31.49 -22.90 -1.47
N ILE A 291 -31.50 -23.72 -2.51
CA ILE A 291 -31.50 -23.22 -3.91
C ILE A 291 -32.84 -22.53 -4.15
N PRO A 292 -32.86 -21.25 -4.54
CA PRO A 292 -34.10 -20.54 -4.76
C PRO A 292 -34.79 -21.04 -6.04
N GLU A 293 -36.12 -21.14 -5.98
CA GLU A 293 -36.98 -21.33 -7.13
C GLU A 293 -37.46 -19.96 -7.60
N PHE A 294 -37.32 -19.69 -8.90
CA PHE A 294 -37.72 -18.41 -9.49
C PHE A 294 -39.01 -18.59 -10.28
N HIS A 295 -40.08 -17.98 -9.79
CA HIS A 295 -41.40 -18.06 -10.43
C HIS A 295 -41.63 -16.96 -11.48
N GLU A 296 -40.90 -15.86 -11.38
CA GLU A 296 -40.89 -14.76 -12.34
C GLU A 296 -39.45 -14.37 -12.73
N GLU A 297 -39.16 -14.49 -14.02
CA GLU A 297 -37.84 -14.20 -14.57
C GLU A 297 -37.89 -12.88 -15.36
N ARG A 298 -36.84 -12.06 -15.23
CA ARG A 298 -36.72 -10.87 -16.09
C ARG A 298 -36.46 -11.32 -17.53
N PRO A 299 -37.20 -10.76 -18.52
CA PRO A 299 -36.86 -11.02 -19.91
C PRO A 299 -35.42 -10.60 -20.20
N PRO A 300 -34.72 -11.31 -21.07
CA PRO A 300 -33.36 -10.94 -21.44
C PRO A 300 -33.33 -9.53 -22.01
N PHE A 301 -32.60 -8.71 -21.37
CA PHE A 301 -31.98 -7.41 -21.63
C PHE A 301 -32.72 -6.30 -22.42
N SER A 302 -33.82 -6.52 -23.15
CA SER A 302 -34.43 -5.47 -23.99
C SER A 302 -35.00 -4.26 -23.22
N ASN A 303 -35.13 -4.34 -21.85
CA ASN A 303 -35.78 -3.30 -21.03
C ASN A 303 -34.97 -2.74 -19.86
N ILE A 304 -33.64 -3.04 -19.75
CA ILE A 304 -32.82 -2.44 -18.65
C ILE A 304 -32.28 -1.05 -19.06
N THR A 305 -32.52 -0.62 -20.30
CA THR A 305 -32.14 0.73 -20.76
C THR A 305 -32.97 1.87 -20.13
N ASN A 306 -34.05 1.54 -19.41
CA ASN A 306 -34.95 2.52 -18.82
C ASN A 306 -35.03 2.37 -17.27
N VAL A 307 -33.95 2.11 -16.59
CA VAL A 307 -33.85 2.57 -15.20
C VAL A 307 -33.44 4.02 -15.29
N ASP A 308 -34.45 4.88 -15.21
CA ASP A 308 -34.35 6.32 -15.23
C ASP A 308 -33.09 6.84 -14.53
N SER A 309 -32.14 7.31 -15.32
CA SER A 309 -31.11 8.26 -14.86
C SER A 309 -31.71 9.63 -14.50
N ASN A 310 -33.05 9.75 -14.50
CA ASN A 310 -33.79 11.00 -14.27
C ASN A 310 -34.85 10.93 -13.15
N LYS A 311 -34.70 10.09 -12.15
CA LYS A 311 -35.26 10.45 -10.86
C LYS A 311 -34.26 11.34 -10.15
N ASN A 312 -34.25 12.63 -10.55
CA ASN A 312 -33.87 13.72 -9.70
C ASN A 312 -34.68 13.57 -8.39
N TYR A 313 -34.02 13.11 -7.34
CA TYR A 313 -34.51 13.35 -6.00
C TYR A 313 -34.28 14.86 -5.78
N GLU A 314 -35.31 15.64 -6.03
CA GLU A 314 -35.41 17.00 -5.54
C GLU A 314 -35.19 16.95 -4.03
N TYR A 315 -34.12 17.58 -3.60
CA TYR A 315 -33.97 17.94 -2.19
C TYR A 315 -34.93 19.10 -1.95
N ASP A 316 -35.89 18.88 -1.05
CA ASP A 316 -36.67 19.95 -0.46
C ASP A 316 -35.73 21.00 0.13
N GLU A 317 -35.52 22.08 -0.60
CA GLU A 317 -35.09 23.38 -0.11
C GLU A 317 -36.33 24.16 0.31
N GLU A 318 -36.97 23.80 1.40
CA GLU A 318 -37.78 24.70 2.16
C GLU A 318 -36.97 25.20 3.35
N ASP A 319 -36.41 26.39 3.19
CA ASP A 319 -36.32 27.47 4.15
C ASP A 319 -35.23 28.45 3.74
N ARG A 320 -35.60 29.42 2.94
CA ARG A 320 -35.08 30.79 2.97
C ARG A 320 -35.71 31.64 1.87
N LYS A 321 -36.91 32.09 2.10
CA LYS A 321 -37.42 33.33 1.49
C LYS A 321 -37.18 34.49 2.43
N GLY A 322 -36.35 35.40 2.01
CA GLY A 322 -36.12 36.69 2.66
C GLY A 322 -35.41 37.64 1.70
N LYS A 323 -36.20 38.28 0.88
CA LYS A 323 -36.06 39.60 0.21
C LYS A 323 -34.66 40.22 0.10
N HIS A 324 -34.15 40.56 -1.07
CA HIS A 324 -34.17 41.93 -1.62
C HIS A 324 -33.57 42.01 -3.05
N GLU A 325 -34.07 43.01 -3.74
CA GLU A 325 -33.97 43.36 -5.15
C GLU A 325 -32.57 43.80 -5.64
N SER A 326 -32.41 43.60 -6.97
CA SER A 326 -31.74 44.46 -7.96
C SER A 326 -30.24 44.86 -7.78
N GLU A 327 -29.40 44.51 -8.70
CA GLU A 327 -28.88 45.36 -9.78
C GLU A 327 -27.74 44.67 -10.55
N GLU A 328 -27.79 44.80 -11.85
CA GLU A 328 -26.76 44.37 -12.80
C GLU A 328 -25.45 45.11 -12.59
N THR A 329 -24.32 44.45 -12.62
CA THR A 329 -23.14 44.92 -13.35
C THR A 329 -22.12 43.79 -13.55
N LYS A 330 -21.62 43.72 -14.77
CA LYS A 330 -20.58 42.83 -15.28
C LYS A 330 -19.24 43.07 -14.58
N SER A 331 -18.62 42.03 -14.02
CA SER A 331 -17.15 41.94 -14.01
C SER A 331 -16.67 40.53 -13.78
N LYS A 332 -15.72 40.11 -14.61
CA LYS A 332 -14.97 38.85 -14.54
C LYS A 332 -14.34 38.67 -13.17
N LYS A 333 -14.69 37.61 -12.47
CA LYS A 333 -13.89 37.14 -11.32
C LYS A 333 -13.64 35.64 -11.39
N SER A 334 -12.37 35.32 -11.33
CA SER A 334 -11.74 34.02 -11.20
C SER A 334 -12.33 33.20 -10.04
N TYR A 335 -12.52 31.90 -10.27
CA TYR A 335 -12.98 30.95 -9.26
C TYR A 335 -11.91 30.77 -8.17
N PRO A 336 -12.25 30.87 -6.88
CA PRO A 336 -11.34 30.46 -5.81
C PRO A 336 -11.35 28.95 -5.65
N LYS A 337 -10.14 28.39 -5.55
CA LYS A 337 -9.86 26.95 -5.34
C LYS A 337 -10.55 26.42 -4.08
N LYS A 338 -11.36 25.38 -4.23
CA LYS A 338 -12.01 24.62 -3.16
C LYS A 338 -11.05 23.79 -2.27
N GLU A 339 -9.79 24.17 -2.13
CA GLU A 339 -8.79 23.42 -1.34
C GLU A 339 -8.73 23.78 0.16
N ALA A 340 -9.34 24.87 0.57
CA ALA A 340 -9.15 25.41 1.92
C ALA A 340 -10.00 24.69 3.01
N LEU A 341 -11.17 24.13 2.66
CA LEU A 341 -12.08 23.53 3.65
C LEU A 341 -11.68 22.12 4.13
N THR A 342 -10.94 21.37 3.30
CA THR A 342 -10.48 20.02 3.68
C THR A 342 -9.20 20.04 4.53
N ARG A 343 -8.36 21.08 4.40
CA ARG A 343 -7.14 21.23 5.21
C ARG A 343 -7.43 21.62 6.67
N GLY A 344 -8.47 22.37 6.91
CA GLY A 344 -8.85 22.81 8.27
C GLY A 344 -9.38 21.69 9.16
N TYR A 345 -10.15 20.75 8.59
CA TYR A 345 -10.80 19.67 9.34
C TYR A 345 -9.80 18.62 9.85
N PHE A 346 -8.78 18.28 9.03
CA PHE A 346 -7.76 17.28 9.40
C PHE A 346 -6.53 17.85 10.12
N ALA A 347 -6.29 19.16 10.05
CA ALA A 347 -5.19 19.79 10.78
C ALA A 347 -5.42 19.80 12.30
N ARG A 348 -6.66 19.81 12.76
CA ARG A 348 -7.02 19.71 14.18
C ARG A 348 -6.86 18.31 14.75
N CYS A 349 -7.07 17.27 13.92
CA CYS A 349 -7.04 15.86 14.37
C CYS A 349 -5.69 15.34 14.80
N PHE A 350 -4.61 16.02 14.48
CA PHE A 350 -3.27 15.46 14.60
C PHE A 350 -2.29 16.32 15.42
N SER A 351 -2.79 17.36 16.09
CA SER A 351 -1.99 18.23 16.97
C SER A 351 -1.99 17.83 18.46
N GLY A 352 -2.62 16.70 18.81
CA GLY A 352 -2.74 16.24 20.21
C GLY A 352 -1.70 15.20 20.63
N SER A 353 -0.82 15.61 21.50
CA SER A 353 -0.11 14.93 22.59
C SER A 353 0.37 13.47 22.41
N ARG A 354 1.67 13.31 22.57
CA ARG A 354 2.40 12.05 22.72
C ARG A 354 2.38 11.59 24.18
N GLY A 355 1.80 10.42 24.44
CA GLY A 355 2.10 9.62 25.63
C GLY A 355 2.99 8.43 25.24
N PRO A 356 3.82 7.89 26.14
CA PRO A 356 4.76 6.82 25.82
C PRO A 356 4.03 5.48 25.63
N SER A 357 4.31 4.79 24.51
CA SER A 357 3.79 3.45 24.25
C SER A 357 4.67 2.41 24.92
N GLU A 358 4.14 1.72 25.91
CA GLU A 358 4.67 0.44 26.38
C GLU A 358 4.58 -0.61 25.27
N ARG A 359 5.74 -1.19 24.93
CA ARG A 359 5.86 -2.34 24.03
C ARG A 359 5.74 -3.61 24.86
N SER A 360 4.73 -4.41 24.58
CA SER A 360 4.67 -5.78 25.11
C SER A 360 5.80 -6.62 24.49
N HIS A 361 6.74 -7.05 25.32
CA HIS A 361 7.77 -8.02 24.98
C HIS A 361 7.19 -9.43 25.07
N MET A 362 7.30 -10.21 24.00
CA MET A 362 7.30 -11.67 24.07
C MET A 362 8.70 -12.12 24.50
N GLU A 363 8.80 -12.77 25.65
CA GLU A 363 10.05 -13.31 26.17
C GLU A 363 10.60 -14.45 25.32
N PRO A 364 11.92 -14.51 25.08
CA PRO A 364 12.58 -15.60 24.37
C PRO A 364 13.15 -16.63 25.35
N THR A 365 12.34 -17.56 25.82
CA THR A 365 12.77 -18.56 26.82
C THR A 365 13.20 -19.92 26.29
N LYS A 366 13.33 -20.13 24.97
CA LYS A 366 13.86 -21.41 24.43
C LYS A 366 15.04 -21.29 23.46
N ALA A 367 15.47 -20.11 23.08
CA ALA A 367 16.64 -19.92 22.21
C ALA A 367 18.00 -19.97 22.95
N LYS A 368 18.00 -19.88 24.27
CA LYS A 368 19.25 -19.81 25.05
C LYS A 368 20.07 -21.10 25.11
N ALA A 369 19.47 -22.27 24.91
CA ALA A 369 20.18 -23.55 25.05
C ALA A 369 20.94 -24.00 23.79
N LEU A 370 20.48 -23.62 22.57
CA LEU A 370 21.16 -23.96 21.32
C LEU A 370 22.27 -22.96 20.95
N ASN A 371 22.08 -21.67 21.30
CA ASN A 371 23.07 -20.62 21.01
C ASN A 371 24.38 -20.73 21.80
N GLN A 372 24.40 -21.43 22.95
CA GLN A 372 25.64 -21.59 23.73
C GLN A 372 26.67 -22.53 23.10
N LYS A 373 26.28 -23.40 22.16
CA LYS A 373 27.19 -24.36 21.51
C LYS A 373 27.91 -23.78 20.30
N TYR A 374 27.34 -22.79 19.64
CA TYR A 374 27.92 -22.15 18.44
C TYR A 374 28.53 -20.77 18.70
N ALA A 375 28.14 -20.08 19.77
CA ALA A 375 28.69 -18.78 20.14
C ALA A 375 30.08 -18.82 20.79
N ARG A 376 30.60 -20.01 21.18
CA ARG A 376 31.93 -20.13 21.82
C ARG A 376 33.13 -20.10 20.87
N ALA A 377 32.93 -20.13 19.55
CA ALA A 377 34.04 -20.15 18.59
C ALA A 377 34.50 -18.76 18.10
N ASN A 378 33.72 -17.69 18.26
CA ASN A 378 34.06 -16.38 17.68
C ASN A 378 34.03 -15.17 18.63
N ILE A 379 34.06 -15.37 19.99
CA ILE A 379 34.04 -14.25 20.96
C ILE A 379 35.41 -13.60 21.19
N ASN A 380 36.49 -14.08 20.58
CA ASN A 380 37.86 -13.60 20.88
C ASN A 380 38.52 -12.77 19.77
N LYS A 381 37.81 -11.92 19.03
CA LYS A 381 38.45 -10.79 18.31
C LYS A 381 37.42 -9.70 18.07
N GLN A 382 37.43 -8.70 18.94
CA GLN A 382 37.19 -7.27 18.68
C GLN A 382 36.60 -6.57 19.89
N LYS A 383 37.39 -6.51 20.99
CA LYS A 383 37.38 -5.35 21.87
C LYS A 383 38.41 -4.41 21.25
N ASN A 384 38.00 -3.48 20.42
CA ASN A 384 38.66 -2.18 20.31
C ASN A 384 37.83 -1.23 19.44
N GLN A 385 37.73 -0.02 19.97
CA GLN A 385 37.22 1.21 19.34
C GLN A 385 35.70 1.44 19.36
N VAL A 386 35.18 1.72 20.55
CA VAL A 386 34.13 2.73 20.67
C VAL A 386 34.82 4.09 20.69
N ALA A 387 35.19 4.58 19.52
CA ALA A 387 35.49 5.98 19.34
C ALA A 387 34.17 6.71 19.13
N THR A 388 33.99 7.83 19.81
CA THR A 388 32.94 8.84 19.72
C THR A 388 32.66 9.25 18.27
N SER A 389 31.96 8.44 17.49
CA SER A 389 31.56 8.81 16.14
C SER A 389 30.18 9.45 16.18
N GLY A 390 30.13 10.74 15.96
CA GLY A 390 28.90 11.45 15.67
C GLY A 390 28.10 10.72 14.56
N ASN A 391 26.76 10.82 14.59
CA ASN A 391 25.93 10.22 13.57
C ASN A 391 26.39 10.75 12.18
N ILE A 392 26.70 9.88 11.24
CA ILE A 392 27.18 10.24 9.89
C ILE A 392 26.31 11.29 9.19
N LEU A 393 25.00 11.31 9.44
CA LEU A 393 24.10 12.34 8.88
C LEU A 393 24.38 13.73 9.45
N ASP A 394 24.79 13.82 10.73
CA ASP A 394 25.16 15.08 11.37
C ASP A 394 26.53 15.57 10.84
N ILE A 395 27.43 14.63 10.50
CA ILE A 395 28.74 14.93 9.88
C ILE A 395 28.52 15.45 8.46
N VAL A 396 27.76 14.74 7.64
CA VAL A 396 27.43 15.16 6.27
C VAL A 396 26.75 16.52 6.26
N TYR A 397 25.82 16.78 7.19
CA TYR A 397 25.15 18.07 7.30
C TYR A 397 26.15 19.21 7.60
N ARG A 398 27.02 19.03 8.57
CA ARG A 398 28.05 20.03 8.92
C ARG A 398 29.00 20.30 7.74
N ASN A 399 29.46 19.24 7.07
CA ASN A 399 30.36 19.37 5.94
C ASN A 399 29.69 20.11 4.78
N ILE A 400 28.40 19.85 4.50
CA ILE A 400 27.64 20.59 3.48
C ILE A 400 27.52 22.07 3.87
N CYS A 401 27.23 22.41 5.13
CA CYS A 401 27.15 23.78 5.58
C CYS A 401 28.49 24.50 5.43
N GLN A 402 29.57 23.89 5.93
CA GLN A 402 30.92 24.44 5.83
C GLN A 402 31.35 24.67 4.38
N ALA A 403 31.09 23.69 3.49
CA ALA A 403 31.47 23.82 2.08
C ALA A 403 30.70 24.93 1.35
N PHE A 404 29.45 25.22 1.73
CA PHE A 404 28.72 26.40 1.22
C PHE A 404 29.32 27.71 1.74
N GLU A 405 29.66 27.79 3.02
CA GLU A 405 30.35 28.96 3.61
C GLU A 405 31.73 29.19 2.97
N ASP A 406 32.51 28.12 2.76
CA ASP A 406 33.80 28.20 2.10
C ASP A 406 33.69 28.65 0.64
N ALA A 407 32.62 28.22 -0.06
CA ALA A 407 32.35 28.66 -1.43
C ALA A 407 31.95 30.13 -1.50
N GLU A 408 31.15 30.63 -0.56
CA GLU A 408 30.78 32.05 -0.43
C GLU A 408 31.98 32.93 -0.08
N ASN A 409 32.90 32.42 0.74
CA ASN A 409 34.14 33.12 1.14
C ASN A 409 35.27 32.96 0.10
N ASN A 410 35.01 32.39 -1.08
CA ASN A 410 35.98 32.17 -2.15
C ASN A 410 37.22 31.35 -1.72
N VAL A 411 37.12 30.49 -0.73
CA VAL A 411 38.23 29.61 -0.30
C VAL A 411 38.71 28.77 -1.49
N GLU A 412 39.99 28.80 -1.81
CA GLU A 412 40.54 28.03 -2.94
C GLU A 412 40.42 26.53 -2.68
N VAL A 413 40.07 25.79 -3.74
CA VAL A 413 40.11 24.31 -3.70
C VAL A 413 41.56 23.91 -3.66
N GLN A 414 42.02 23.36 -2.54
CA GLN A 414 43.40 22.85 -2.45
C GLN A 414 43.60 21.70 -3.45
N ASP A 415 44.59 21.86 -4.33
CA ASP A 415 45.07 20.78 -5.22
C ASP A 415 45.73 19.69 -4.37
N ILE A 416 44.91 18.85 -3.74
CA ILE A 416 45.42 17.67 -3.08
C ILE A 416 45.49 16.59 -4.16
N ASN A 417 46.70 16.20 -4.55
CA ASN A 417 47.03 15.16 -5.56
C ASN A 417 46.60 13.72 -5.17
N GLU A 418 45.74 13.57 -4.15
CA GLU A 418 45.17 12.26 -3.81
C GLU A 418 43.98 11.95 -4.70
N PRO A 419 43.95 10.78 -5.35
CA PRO A 419 42.86 10.37 -6.21
C PRO A 419 41.56 10.23 -5.40
N ILE A 420 40.47 10.77 -5.92
CA ILE A 420 39.14 10.66 -5.31
C ILE A 420 38.68 9.22 -5.47
N GLU A 421 38.55 8.48 -4.36
CA GLU A 421 38.01 7.13 -4.40
C GLU A 421 36.47 7.18 -4.49
N ASN A 422 35.92 6.57 -5.54
CA ASN A 422 34.50 6.36 -5.69
C ASN A 422 33.99 5.36 -4.65
N PRO A 423 32.76 5.51 -4.12
CA PRO A 423 32.17 4.50 -3.28
C PRO A 423 31.99 3.20 -4.07
N LYS A 424 32.62 2.11 -3.62
CA LYS A 424 32.58 0.80 -4.28
C LYS A 424 31.26 0.08 -4.01
N VAL A 425 30.78 0.14 -2.74
CA VAL A 425 29.57 -0.57 -2.30
C VAL A 425 28.49 0.43 -1.93
N PHE A 426 27.39 0.41 -2.68
CA PHE A 426 26.19 1.23 -2.50
C PHE A 426 24.94 0.52 -3.06
N ILE A 427 23.74 1.04 -2.82
CA ILE A 427 22.49 0.42 -3.28
C ILE A 427 22.35 0.59 -4.81
N SER A 428 22.36 -0.54 -5.51
CA SER A 428 22.13 -0.62 -6.96
C SER A 428 20.63 -0.69 -7.29
N LYS A 429 19.89 -1.55 -6.57
CA LYS A 429 18.44 -1.75 -6.71
C LYS A 429 17.77 -1.72 -5.34
N TRP A 430 16.52 -1.32 -5.29
CA TRP A 430 15.71 -1.36 -4.06
C TRP A 430 14.22 -1.42 -4.37
N ILE A 431 13.47 -1.98 -3.41
CA ILE A 431 12.01 -2.05 -3.47
C ILE A 431 11.43 -1.77 -2.09
N ASP A 432 10.44 -0.89 -2.02
CA ASP A 432 9.80 -0.46 -0.79
C ASP A 432 8.50 -1.26 -0.54
N TYR A 433 8.61 -2.28 0.30
CA TYR A 433 7.49 -3.04 0.86
C TYR A 433 7.27 -2.73 2.34
N SER A 434 7.65 -1.54 2.80
CA SER A 434 7.54 -1.10 4.19
C SER A 434 6.10 -1.03 4.72
N ASN A 435 5.11 -1.04 3.83
CA ASN A 435 3.70 -1.16 4.20
C ASN A 435 3.36 -2.54 4.81
N LYS A 436 4.15 -3.59 4.55
CA LYS A 436 3.86 -4.95 5.01
C LYS A 436 5.07 -5.64 5.65
N TYR A 437 6.23 -5.58 5.03
CA TYR A 437 7.40 -6.36 5.46
C TYR A 437 8.63 -5.50 5.77
N GLY A 438 8.98 -4.57 4.90
CA GLY A 438 10.20 -3.79 4.98
C GLY A 438 10.69 -3.32 3.63
N LEU A 439 11.96 -2.96 3.53
CA LEU A 439 12.62 -2.52 2.31
C LEU A 439 13.64 -3.57 1.87
N GLY A 440 13.45 -4.12 0.67
CA GLY A 440 14.44 -4.98 0.00
C GLY A 440 15.43 -4.14 -0.79
N TYR A 441 16.70 -4.54 -0.83
CA TYR A 441 17.75 -3.84 -1.59
C TYR A 441 18.82 -4.80 -2.08
N GLN A 442 19.49 -4.40 -3.16
CA GLN A 442 20.70 -5.05 -3.68
C GLN A 442 21.83 -4.04 -3.72
N LEU A 443 22.99 -4.43 -3.23
CA LEU A 443 24.20 -3.64 -3.28
C LEU A 443 24.94 -3.85 -4.61
N THR A 444 25.91 -2.97 -4.91
CA THR A 444 26.75 -3.09 -6.11
C THR A 444 27.66 -4.31 -6.10
N ASN A 445 28.01 -4.85 -4.93
CA ASN A 445 28.78 -6.10 -4.78
C ASN A 445 27.92 -7.37 -4.88
N SER A 446 26.70 -7.25 -5.37
CA SER A 446 25.70 -8.31 -5.55
C SER A 446 25.09 -8.89 -4.27
N CYS A 447 25.45 -8.43 -3.09
CA CYS A 447 24.76 -8.79 -1.85
C CYS A 447 23.31 -8.29 -1.88
N VAL A 448 22.39 -9.08 -1.32
CA VAL A 448 20.95 -8.76 -1.27
C VAL A 448 20.49 -8.69 0.16
N GLY A 449 19.85 -7.58 0.56
CA GLY A 449 19.39 -7.39 1.91
C GLY A 449 17.91 -7.04 2.03
N VAL A 450 17.36 -7.25 3.21
CA VAL A 450 16.04 -6.79 3.61
C VAL A 450 16.12 -6.12 4.98
N TYR A 451 15.71 -4.86 5.03
CA TYR A 451 15.51 -4.12 6.28
C TYR A 451 14.04 -4.23 6.67
N PHE A 452 13.73 -5.01 7.71
CA PHE A 452 12.36 -5.29 8.13
C PHE A 452 11.75 -4.17 8.99
N ASN A 453 10.42 -4.13 9.03
CA ASN A 453 9.66 -3.15 9.82
C ASN A 453 9.87 -3.26 11.34
N ASP A 454 10.34 -4.42 11.82
CA ASP A 454 10.70 -4.67 13.21
C ASP A 454 12.13 -4.22 13.57
N SER A 455 12.77 -3.49 12.64
CA SER A 455 14.16 -2.99 12.77
C SER A 455 15.24 -4.08 12.77
N THR A 456 14.92 -5.31 12.38
CA THR A 456 15.91 -6.33 12.08
C THR A 456 16.31 -6.29 10.62
N SER A 457 17.45 -6.89 10.27
CA SER A 457 17.91 -7.00 8.89
C SER A 457 18.43 -8.39 8.57
N ILE A 458 18.31 -8.80 7.32
CA ILE A 458 19.03 -9.95 6.76
C ILE A 458 19.81 -9.45 5.53
N ILE A 459 21.05 -9.88 5.40
CA ILE A 459 21.88 -9.64 4.21
C ILE A 459 22.48 -10.95 3.73
N LEU A 460 22.19 -11.32 2.48
CA LEU A 460 22.73 -12.49 1.78
C LEU A 460 23.99 -12.09 1.04
N SER A 461 25.06 -12.88 1.21
CA SER A 461 26.31 -12.73 0.46
C SER A 461 26.08 -12.96 -1.04
N ALA A 462 27.03 -12.49 -1.84
CA ALA A 462 27.03 -12.71 -3.29
C ALA A 462 27.34 -14.17 -3.70
N ASP A 463 27.78 -15.03 -2.76
CA ASP A 463 27.90 -16.47 -2.97
C ASP A 463 26.55 -17.20 -3.00
N GLU A 464 25.47 -16.51 -2.55
CA GLU A 464 24.10 -17.00 -2.49
C GLU A 464 23.83 -18.11 -1.47
N GLU A 465 24.78 -18.37 -0.58
CA GLU A 465 24.73 -19.43 0.44
C GLU A 465 24.75 -18.85 1.86
N HIS A 466 25.65 -17.92 2.16
CA HIS A 466 25.83 -17.35 3.48
C HIS A 466 25.00 -16.06 3.67
N PHE A 467 24.40 -15.91 4.84
CA PHE A 467 23.71 -14.65 5.19
C PHE A 467 23.95 -14.25 6.64
N GLU A 468 23.89 -12.95 6.90
CA GLU A 468 23.94 -12.39 8.25
C GLU A 468 22.55 -11.92 8.67
N TYR A 469 22.17 -12.24 9.91
CA TYR A 469 20.98 -11.73 10.57
C TYR A 469 21.36 -10.72 11.65
N LEU A 470 20.79 -9.52 11.58
CA LEU A 470 21.08 -8.38 12.43
C LEU A 470 19.84 -8.02 13.25
N TYR A 471 20.03 -7.88 14.57
CA TYR A 471 18.97 -7.49 15.49
C TYR A 471 19.56 -6.70 16.67
N TYR A 472 18.68 -6.03 17.43
CA TYR A 472 19.13 -5.24 18.57
C TYR A 472 18.74 -5.92 19.89
N THR A 473 19.70 -6.00 20.81
CA THR A 473 19.49 -6.36 22.22
C THR A 473 19.68 -5.11 23.10
N LYS A 474 19.17 -5.14 24.32
CA LYS A 474 19.45 -4.11 25.33
C LYS A 474 20.55 -4.60 26.26
N GLU A 475 21.64 -3.91 26.29
CA GLU A 475 22.71 -4.08 27.26
C GLU A 475 22.88 -2.75 28.04
N ASN A 476 22.73 -2.78 29.38
CA ASN A 476 22.76 -1.58 30.23
C ASN A 476 21.85 -0.45 29.71
N GLU A 477 20.59 -0.80 29.33
CA GLU A 477 19.58 0.09 28.76
C GLU A 477 19.93 0.70 27.39
N GLN A 478 21.12 0.43 26.83
CA GLN A 478 21.53 0.87 25.51
C GLN A 478 21.25 -0.22 24.46
N PRO A 479 20.75 0.16 23.26
CA PRO A 479 20.56 -0.80 22.17
C PRO A 479 21.91 -1.19 21.57
N VAL A 480 22.27 -2.46 21.67
CA VAL A 480 23.47 -3.04 21.07
C VAL A 480 23.06 -3.91 19.90
N MET A 481 23.70 -3.68 18.75
CA MET A 481 23.46 -4.48 17.55
C MET A 481 24.18 -5.82 17.67
N GLN A 482 23.43 -6.89 17.49
CA GLN A 482 23.93 -8.26 17.37
C GLN A 482 23.92 -8.69 15.91
N LYS A 483 24.97 -9.41 15.50
CA LYS A 483 25.15 -9.96 14.17
C LYS A 483 25.42 -11.45 14.26
N VAL A 484 24.63 -12.27 13.56
CA VAL A 484 24.81 -13.73 13.54
C VAL A 484 24.80 -14.22 12.10
N GLN A 485 25.77 -15.04 11.74
CA GLN A 485 25.92 -15.64 10.42
C GLN A 485 25.25 -17.01 10.37
N TYR A 486 24.57 -17.28 9.25
CA TYR A 486 23.94 -18.56 8.93
C TYR A 486 24.14 -18.91 7.45
N THR A 487 23.79 -20.15 7.08
CA THR A 487 23.64 -20.55 5.68
C THR A 487 22.17 -20.76 5.31
N LEU A 488 21.85 -20.71 4.02
CA LEU A 488 20.47 -20.90 3.55
C LEU A 488 19.93 -22.33 3.79
N ASP A 489 20.82 -23.28 4.11
CA ASP A 489 20.46 -24.68 4.44
C ASP A 489 20.44 -24.94 5.95
N ASN A 490 21.06 -24.06 6.76
CA ASN A 490 21.15 -24.23 8.19
C ASN A 490 20.94 -22.92 8.95
N TYR A 491 19.72 -22.66 9.40
CA TYR A 491 19.32 -21.51 10.19
C TYR A 491 18.14 -21.83 11.12
N PRO A 492 17.92 -21.06 12.21
CA PRO A 492 16.81 -21.25 13.13
C PRO A 492 15.43 -21.14 12.45
N SER A 493 14.48 -22.00 12.87
CA SER A 493 13.14 -22.06 12.28
C SER A 493 12.31 -20.78 12.42
N ASP A 494 12.58 -19.93 13.43
CA ASP A 494 11.97 -18.63 13.64
C ASP A 494 12.35 -17.61 12.56
N LEU A 495 13.49 -17.80 11.89
CA LEU A 495 13.93 -16.97 10.75
C LEU A 495 13.31 -17.39 9.42
N HIS A 496 12.59 -18.54 9.35
CA HIS A 496 12.08 -19.08 8.09
C HIS A 496 11.29 -18.07 7.26
N LYS A 497 10.40 -17.30 7.89
CA LYS A 497 9.62 -16.25 7.19
C LYS A 497 10.50 -15.15 6.63
N LYS A 498 11.53 -14.74 7.35
CA LYS A 498 12.45 -13.67 6.94
C LYS A 498 13.36 -14.13 5.80
N VAL A 499 13.87 -15.35 5.88
CA VAL A 499 14.68 -15.98 4.80
C VAL A 499 13.83 -16.17 3.53
N THR A 500 12.58 -16.63 3.67
CA THR A 500 11.65 -16.73 2.54
C THR A 500 11.44 -15.36 1.89
N LEU A 501 11.20 -14.30 2.67
CA LEU A 501 11.06 -12.94 2.16
C LEU A 501 12.34 -12.45 1.46
N LEU A 502 13.52 -12.72 2.01
CA LEU A 502 14.81 -12.40 1.38
C LEU A 502 14.93 -13.04 -0.01
N LYS A 503 14.62 -14.35 -0.13
CA LYS A 503 14.61 -15.07 -1.41
C LYS A 503 13.64 -14.42 -2.41
N HIS A 504 12.43 -14.04 -1.96
CA HIS A 504 11.46 -13.35 -2.81
C HIS A 504 11.92 -11.97 -3.28
N PHE A 505 12.47 -11.15 -2.38
CA PHE A 505 13.00 -9.85 -2.75
C PHE A 505 14.14 -9.98 -3.76
N LYS A 506 15.03 -10.98 -3.59
CA LYS A 506 16.12 -11.27 -4.52
C LYS A 506 15.59 -11.62 -5.91
N VAL A 507 14.69 -12.60 -6.01
CA VAL A 507 14.09 -13.02 -7.28
C VAL A 507 13.38 -11.83 -7.95
N TYR A 508 12.54 -11.11 -7.20
CA TYR A 508 11.83 -9.97 -7.72
C TYR A 508 12.77 -8.87 -8.26
N MET A 509 13.82 -8.51 -7.52
CA MET A 509 14.77 -7.49 -7.96
C MET A 509 15.58 -7.92 -9.19
N ASN A 510 15.84 -9.21 -9.36
CA ASN A 510 16.54 -9.73 -10.52
C ASN A 510 15.66 -9.82 -11.76
N GLU A 511 14.39 -10.20 -11.61
CA GLU A 511 13.46 -10.36 -12.72
C GLU A 511 12.80 -9.06 -13.17
N ASN A 512 12.48 -8.15 -12.22
CA ASN A 512 11.60 -7.00 -12.48
C ASN A 512 12.31 -5.65 -12.41
N LEU A 513 13.49 -5.53 -11.81
CA LEU A 513 14.26 -4.29 -11.79
C LEU A 513 15.37 -4.38 -12.84
N TYR A 514 15.02 -4.03 -14.05
CA TYR A 514 15.90 -4.15 -15.22
C TYR A 514 17.10 -3.20 -15.17
N LYS A 515 18.22 -3.75 -15.60
CA LYS A 515 19.59 -3.24 -15.87
C LYS A 515 20.48 -3.24 -14.65
N ALA A 516 21.46 -4.16 -14.72
CA ALA A 516 22.66 -4.09 -13.91
C ALA A 516 23.25 -2.66 -13.97
N SER A 517 23.56 -2.08 -12.82
CA SER A 517 24.35 -0.87 -12.76
C SER A 517 25.71 -1.19 -13.42
N THR A 518 26.24 -0.28 -14.22
CA THR A 518 27.62 -0.35 -14.78
C THR A 518 28.68 -0.53 -13.69
N TYR A 519 28.30 -0.25 -12.43
CA TYR A 519 29.16 -0.31 -11.24
C TYR A 519 28.95 -1.58 -10.41
N SER A 520 28.14 -2.54 -10.87
CA SER A 520 27.91 -3.80 -10.14
C SER A 520 29.00 -4.80 -10.43
N PHE A 521 29.47 -5.47 -9.38
CA PHE A 521 30.43 -6.58 -9.42
C PHE A 521 29.94 -7.73 -8.53
N ILE A 522 30.57 -8.89 -8.62
CA ILE A 522 30.22 -10.05 -7.80
C ILE A 522 31.36 -10.31 -6.83
N ASP A 523 31.10 -10.19 -5.53
CA ASP A 523 32.06 -10.42 -4.45
C ASP A 523 31.72 -11.72 -3.73
N LYS A 524 32.10 -12.86 -4.33
CA LYS A 524 31.81 -14.20 -3.77
C LYS A 524 32.70 -14.60 -2.62
N GLU A 525 33.85 -13.94 -2.47
CA GLU A 525 34.82 -14.28 -1.43
C GLU A 525 34.41 -13.74 -0.07
N ARG A 526 33.60 -12.69 -0.04
CA ARG A 526 33.13 -12.05 1.19
C ARG A 526 31.86 -12.71 1.70
N GLN A 527 31.99 -13.59 2.68
CA GLN A 527 30.90 -14.37 3.27
C GLN A 527 30.41 -13.81 4.62
N ASP A 528 31.22 -12.99 5.30
CA ASP A 528 30.96 -12.35 6.58
C ASP A 528 31.26 -10.84 6.54
N ASP A 529 30.92 -10.16 7.61
CA ASP A 529 31.08 -8.70 7.77
C ASP A 529 30.54 -7.90 6.57
N LEU A 530 29.36 -8.33 6.10
CA LEU A 530 28.74 -7.78 4.91
C LEU A 530 28.25 -6.34 5.15
N ASP A 531 28.33 -5.50 4.12
CA ASP A 531 27.73 -4.17 4.15
C ASP A 531 26.21 -4.25 4.12
N PHE A 532 25.52 -3.44 4.91
CA PHE A 532 24.06 -3.48 5.04
C PHE A 532 23.43 -2.10 5.22
N LEU A 533 22.12 -2.03 5.00
CA LEU A 533 21.31 -0.84 5.24
C LEU A 533 21.02 -0.67 6.73
N THR A 534 21.56 0.38 7.34
CA THR A 534 21.33 0.69 8.77
C THR A 534 20.05 1.47 8.99
N LYS A 535 19.67 2.34 8.04
CA LYS A 535 18.46 3.15 8.12
C LYS A 535 18.10 3.73 6.76
N TYR A 536 16.82 3.99 6.53
CA TYR A 536 16.38 4.76 5.37
C TYR A 536 15.31 5.78 5.75
N LEU A 537 15.18 6.82 4.91
CA LEU A 537 14.19 7.86 5.05
C LEU A 537 13.59 8.17 3.68
N ARG A 538 12.28 8.07 3.55
CA ARG A 538 11.57 8.49 2.34
C ARG A 538 11.10 9.94 2.49
N THR A 539 11.39 10.76 1.49
CA THR A 539 11.00 12.16 1.41
C THR A 539 10.05 12.37 0.21
N LYS A 540 9.62 13.62 -0.02
CA LYS A 540 8.75 13.93 -1.19
C LYS A 540 9.46 13.77 -2.54
N ARG A 541 10.79 13.91 -2.61
CA ARG A 541 11.56 13.93 -3.87
C ARG A 541 12.59 12.81 -3.98
N ALA A 542 12.93 12.14 -2.88
CA ALA A 542 14.01 11.18 -2.83
C ALA A 542 13.83 10.14 -1.72
N VAL A 543 14.62 9.06 -1.79
CA VAL A 543 14.85 8.14 -0.67
C VAL A 543 16.31 8.25 -0.26
N ILE A 544 16.55 8.45 1.04
CA ILE A 544 17.87 8.55 1.65
C ILE A 544 18.18 7.22 2.33
N PHE A 545 19.31 6.63 2.00
CA PHE A 545 19.82 5.39 2.59
C PHE A 545 21.10 5.68 3.37
N ARG A 546 21.23 5.07 4.53
CA ARG A 546 22.46 5.06 5.32
C ARG A 546 22.98 3.63 5.39
N LEU A 547 24.18 3.40 4.90
CA LEU A 547 24.84 2.08 4.91
C LEU A 547 25.78 1.93 6.11
N SER A 548 26.15 0.68 6.42
CA SER A 548 27.11 0.33 7.48
C SER A 548 28.53 0.83 7.16
N ASN A 549 28.90 0.89 5.90
CA ASN A 549 30.18 1.41 5.39
C ASN A 549 30.25 2.96 5.37
N LYS A 550 29.39 3.64 6.11
CA LYS A 550 29.28 5.10 6.23
C LYS A 550 28.84 5.84 4.96
N VAL A 551 28.51 5.15 3.86
CA VAL A 551 27.92 5.79 2.68
C VAL A 551 26.52 6.26 2.99
N VAL A 552 26.25 7.54 2.70
CA VAL A 552 24.91 8.13 2.70
C VAL A 552 24.49 8.33 1.25
N GLN A 553 23.51 7.56 0.78
CA GLN A 553 23.03 7.58 -0.59
C GLN A 553 21.65 8.21 -0.68
N VAL A 554 21.44 9.12 -1.61
CA VAL A 554 20.18 9.80 -1.90
C VAL A 554 19.74 9.47 -3.31
N ASN A 555 18.68 8.68 -3.47
CA ASN A 555 18.10 8.35 -4.77
C ASN A 555 16.90 9.26 -5.03
N PHE A 556 17.01 10.15 -5.98
CA PHE A 556 15.91 10.99 -6.43
C PHE A 556 14.95 10.20 -7.33
N PHE A 557 13.66 10.57 -7.32
CA PHE A 557 12.65 9.88 -8.12
C PHE A 557 12.76 10.13 -9.63
N ASP A 558 13.62 11.05 -10.04
CA ASP A 558 13.99 11.29 -11.45
C ASP A 558 15.18 10.44 -11.93
N HIS A 559 15.54 9.39 -11.16
CA HIS A 559 16.61 8.43 -11.41
C HIS A 559 18.05 8.94 -11.24
N THR A 560 18.26 10.18 -10.76
CA THR A 560 19.58 10.65 -10.37
C THR A 560 19.90 10.23 -8.93
N LYS A 561 21.21 10.19 -8.58
CA LYS A 561 21.67 9.86 -7.23
C LYS A 561 22.75 10.81 -6.77
N LEU A 562 22.76 11.14 -5.48
CA LEU A 562 23.88 11.73 -4.78
C LEU A 562 24.35 10.79 -3.68
N MET A 563 25.64 10.55 -3.58
CA MET A 563 26.24 9.70 -2.55
C MET A 563 27.34 10.48 -1.85
N PHE A 564 27.35 10.39 -0.52
CA PHE A 564 28.39 10.95 0.32
C PHE A 564 29.23 9.83 0.89
N SER A 565 30.56 9.91 0.73
CA SER A 565 31.55 8.97 1.25
C SER A 565 32.73 9.73 1.86
N GLY A 566 33.76 9.03 2.37
CA GLY A 566 34.91 9.68 2.99
C GLY A 566 34.52 10.61 4.13
N ASP A 567 33.71 10.12 5.08
CA ASP A 567 33.13 10.90 6.17
C ASP A 567 32.35 12.16 5.72
N GLY A 568 31.77 12.10 4.50
CA GLY A 568 30.93 13.14 3.94
C GLY A 568 31.66 14.23 3.14
N ASN A 569 32.97 14.10 2.92
CA ASN A 569 33.77 15.07 2.17
C ASN A 569 33.81 14.81 0.66
N ILE A 570 33.45 13.59 0.25
CA ILE A 570 33.36 13.19 -1.15
C ILE A 570 31.91 13.06 -1.55
N VAL A 571 31.56 13.69 -2.66
CA VAL A 571 30.24 13.64 -3.27
C VAL A 571 30.33 12.96 -4.63
N SER A 572 29.56 11.89 -4.83
CA SER A 572 29.43 11.22 -6.13
C SER A 572 28.03 11.46 -6.68
N PHE A 573 27.95 12.05 -7.85
CA PHE A 573 26.70 12.28 -8.57
C PHE A 573 26.55 11.28 -9.71
N VAL A 574 25.40 10.60 -9.76
CA VAL A 574 25.01 9.72 -10.86
C VAL A 574 23.88 10.41 -11.62
N ASP A 575 24.13 10.73 -12.87
CA ASP A 575 23.18 11.39 -13.75
C ASP A 575 22.07 10.45 -14.28
N ARG A 576 21.16 10.98 -15.10
CA ARG A 576 20.07 10.21 -15.73
C ARG A 576 20.59 9.17 -16.74
N ASN A 577 21.79 9.39 -17.31
CA ASN A 577 22.46 8.46 -18.20
C ASN A 577 23.28 7.40 -17.43
N ARG A 578 23.22 7.44 -16.08
CA ARG A 578 23.91 6.54 -15.16
C ARG A 578 25.44 6.70 -15.15
N VAL A 579 25.93 7.84 -15.60
CA VAL A 579 27.36 8.20 -15.48
C VAL A 579 27.59 8.76 -14.08
N MET A 580 28.57 8.17 -13.36
CA MET A 580 29.00 8.63 -12.04
C MET A 580 30.23 9.51 -12.16
N LYS A 581 30.20 10.65 -11.51
CA LYS A 581 31.34 11.54 -11.32
C LYS A 581 31.46 11.87 -9.85
N SER A 582 32.68 11.86 -9.34
CA SER A 582 32.98 12.14 -7.94
C SER A 582 33.86 13.37 -7.80
N TYR A 583 33.58 14.14 -6.78
CA TYR A 583 34.20 15.42 -6.50
C TYR A 583 34.44 15.56 -4.99
N ARG A 584 35.37 16.42 -4.59
CA ARG A 584 35.38 16.94 -3.24
C ARG A 584 34.15 17.87 -3.07
N LEU A 585 33.59 17.94 -1.88
CA LEU A 585 32.32 18.63 -1.66
C LEU A 585 32.38 20.13 -2.04
N LEU A 586 33.49 20.83 -1.72
CA LEU A 586 33.69 22.22 -2.11
C LEU A 586 33.83 22.37 -3.63
N GLU A 587 34.56 21.49 -4.30
CA GLU A 587 34.69 21.42 -5.75
C GLU A 587 33.33 21.24 -6.43
N PHE A 588 32.52 20.30 -5.93
CA PHE A 588 31.16 20.06 -6.43
C PHE A 588 30.28 21.31 -6.35
N ILE A 589 30.39 22.07 -5.27
CA ILE A 589 29.61 23.32 -5.09
C ILE A 589 30.08 24.38 -6.08
N LYS A 590 31.39 24.53 -6.29
CA LYS A 590 31.94 25.55 -7.20
C LYS A 590 31.73 25.22 -8.68
N MET A 591 31.77 23.94 -9.06
CA MET A 591 31.66 23.47 -10.44
C MET A 591 30.24 22.97 -10.79
N GLY A 592 29.40 22.69 -9.80
CA GLY A 592 28.08 22.11 -9.98
C GLY A 592 27.13 23.05 -10.76
N ASN A 593 26.34 22.48 -11.65
CA ASN A 593 25.27 23.21 -12.32
C ASN A 593 24.11 23.49 -11.34
N THR A 594 23.24 24.41 -11.72
CA THR A 594 22.10 24.85 -10.87
C THR A 594 21.23 23.67 -10.39
N ASP A 595 21.04 22.62 -11.21
CA ASP A 595 20.20 21.47 -10.84
C ASP A 595 20.89 20.58 -9.78
N GLU A 596 22.20 20.37 -9.91
CA GLU A 596 23.01 19.63 -8.93
C GLU A 596 23.07 20.35 -7.57
N ILE A 597 23.28 21.65 -7.60
CA ILE A 597 23.27 22.51 -6.39
C ILE A 597 21.89 22.53 -5.73
N ASN A 598 20.81 22.61 -6.49
CA ASN A 598 19.45 22.53 -5.95
C ASN A 598 19.17 21.19 -5.27
N ARG A 599 19.73 20.09 -5.77
CA ARG A 599 19.63 18.77 -5.12
C ARG A 599 20.42 18.75 -3.81
N LEU A 600 21.63 19.31 -3.79
CA LEU A 600 22.44 19.40 -2.58
C LEU A 600 21.74 20.27 -1.51
N ASN A 601 21.18 21.42 -1.88
CA ASN A 601 20.38 22.28 -1.01
C ASN A 601 19.14 21.57 -0.46
N TYR A 602 18.47 20.76 -1.29
CA TYR A 602 17.36 19.93 -0.83
C TYR A 602 17.80 18.93 0.24
N ILE A 603 18.94 18.26 0.05
CA ILE A 603 19.50 17.33 1.04
C ILE A 603 19.86 18.09 2.33
N LYS A 604 20.55 19.24 2.23
CA LYS A 604 20.88 20.12 3.36
C LYS A 604 19.63 20.41 4.20
N SER A 605 18.53 20.84 3.56
CA SER A 605 17.28 21.15 4.26
C SER A 605 16.63 19.95 4.97
N ILE A 606 16.74 18.76 4.41
CA ILE A 606 16.23 17.52 5.05
C ILE A 606 17.09 17.13 6.26
N LEU A 607 18.42 17.20 6.13
CA LEU A 607 19.35 16.88 7.22
C LEU A 607 19.20 17.88 8.38
N GLU A 608 19.02 19.16 8.10
CA GLU A 608 18.70 20.19 9.08
C GLU A 608 17.46 19.86 9.90
N GLN A 609 16.36 19.53 9.21
CA GLN A 609 15.12 19.13 9.89
C GLN A 609 15.29 17.89 10.77
N LEU A 610 16.14 16.92 10.37
CA LEU A 610 16.43 15.74 11.17
C LEU A 610 17.23 16.11 12.43
N THR A 611 18.22 16.98 12.31
CA THR A 611 19.05 17.48 13.41
C THR A 611 18.21 18.27 14.43
N LEU A 612 17.37 19.19 13.97
CA LEU A 612 16.46 19.95 14.82
C LEU A 612 15.45 19.05 15.57
N ARG A 613 14.91 18.01 14.91
CA ARG A 613 14.03 17.04 15.58
C ARG A 613 14.74 16.23 16.65
N LYS A 614 16.02 15.92 16.46
CA LYS A 614 16.84 15.21 17.45
C LYS A 614 17.12 16.09 18.67
N GLN A 615 17.50 17.36 18.45
CA GLN A 615 17.74 18.33 19.52
C GLN A 615 16.48 18.56 20.38
N LYS A 616 15.30 18.74 19.75
CA LYS A 616 14.04 18.86 20.48
C LYS A 616 13.68 17.63 21.31
N LYS A 617 14.06 16.43 20.87
CA LYS A 617 13.86 15.21 21.66
C LYS A 617 14.80 15.11 22.86
N MET A 618 16.04 15.58 22.73
CA MET A 618 17.02 15.60 23.84
C MET A 618 16.69 16.66 24.89
N GLN A 619 16.00 17.74 24.53
CA GLN A 619 15.53 18.76 25.46
C GLN A 619 14.24 18.38 26.19
N GLN A 620 13.55 17.32 25.77
CA GLN A 620 12.31 16.80 26.36
C GLN A 620 12.53 15.52 27.21
N GLN A 621 13.73 15.00 27.23
CA GLN A 621 14.23 13.95 28.14
C GLN A 621 15.03 14.58 29.28
#